data_f8e24d770f0185a81c51ebf698db7455
#
_entry.id   f8e24d770f0185a81c51ebf698db7455
#
_cell.length_a   1.000
_cell.length_b   1.000
_cell.length_c   1.000
_cell.angle_alpha   90.00
_cell.angle_beta   90.00
_cell.angle_gamma   90.00
#
_symmetry.space_group_name_H-M   'P 1'
#
loop_
_entity.id
_entity.type
_entity.pdbx_description
1 polymer ?
#
loop_
_entity_poly.entity_id
_entity_poly.type
_entity_poly.pdbx_seq_one_letter_code
_entity_poly.pdbx_strand_id
1 'polypeptide(L)'
;EHIQKGLEAGVTIFAEKPIVANEEQTWQLAELIKKYGKDKVLVGLVLRYSKHARSIRKLMKEDAFGKIISIEASEHIMPWHGGFFMRNWRRKTSYSGGFILEKCCHDLDFYSMIVGCRPIRVASFGGRNAFVPDQSPILQGEKNLDVYLEYNLPGWESKEEVFDSDADIVDHQVAIIEYENGATLAFHTNMKVPDEFRRFALIGTKGMAEGDFVRGYLKAHNSHTGKKIFDENFGAAFQQGTKGHYGADQLMLKDINDYLFNNSSHPLPVGVVNCMEAGLVAMKIDESRETNQIIDLTDTWKKLDNYNLQND
;
A
#
# COMPACT_ATOMS: atom_id res chain seq x y z
N GLU A 1 -16.77 -5.50 12.81
CA GLU A 1 -18.11 -6.13 12.83
C GLU A 1 -18.22 -7.26 11.80
N HIS A 2 -18.05 -7.01 10.47
CA HIS A 2 -18.25 -8.03 9.42
C HIS A 2 -17.30 -9.22 9.57
N ILE A 3 -15.99 -8.96 9.79
CA ILE A 3 -15.00 -10.01 10.03
C ILE A 3 -15.39 -10.85 11.25
N GLN A 4 -15.76 -10.18 12.35
CA GLN A 4 -16.18 -10.87 13.57
C GLN A 4 -17.36 -11.81 13.32
N LYS A 5 -18.44 -11.32 12.68
CA LYS A 5 -19.64 -12.12 12.36
C LYS A 5 -19.31 -13.32 11.47
N GLY A 6 -18.43 -13.14 10.48
CA GLY A 6 -18.01 -14.24 9.63
C GLY A 6 -17.21 -15.29 10.40
N LEU A 7 -16.27 -14.87 11.26
CA LEU A 7 -15.49 -15.76 12.11
C LEU A 7 -16.38 -16.53 13.10
N GLU A 8 -17.36 -15.85 13.72
CA GLU A 8 -18.36 -16.47 14.60
C GLU A 8 -19.22 -17.50 13.87
N ALA A 9 -19.50 -17.27 12.58
CA ALA A 9 -20.19 -18.24 11.71
C ALA A 9 -19.29 -19.39 11.22
N GLY A 10 -17.99 -19.37 11.55
CA GLY A 10 -17.03 -20.43 11.19
C GLY A 10 -16.56 -20.41 9.74
N VAL A 11 -16.81 -19.32 8.98
CA VAL A 11 -16.39 -19.22 7.57
C VAL A 11 -15.02 -18.59 7.44
N THR A 12 -14.29 -18.96 6.38
CA THR A 12 -13.07 -18.24 5.96
C THR A 12 -13.48 -16.96 5.25
N ILE A 13 -12.79 -15.88 5.54
CA ILE A 13 -13.10 -14.52 5.07
C ILE A 13 -12.01 -14.06 4.12
N PHE A 14 -12.36 -13.49 2.99
CA PHE A 14 -11.50 -12.64 2.21
C PHE A 14 -11.84 -11.18 2.51
N ALA A 15 -10.89 -10.46 3.10
CA ALA A 15 -11.06 -9.06 3.48
C ALA A 15 -10.23 -8.15 2.57
N GLU A 16 -10.88 -7.12 2.03
CA GLU A 16 -10.18 -6.06 1.30
C GLU A 16 -9.37 -5.15 2.23
N LYS A 17 -8.37 -4.51 1.65
CA LYS A 17 -7.55 -3.51 2.32
C LYS A 17 -8.26 -2.13 2.31
N PRO A 18 -7.96 -1.26 3.27
CA PRO A 18 -7.30 -1.57 4.54
C PRO A 18 -8.23 -2.41 5.41
N ILE A 19 -7.67 -3.37 6.12
CA ILE A 19 -8.48 -4.30 6.91
C ILE A 19 -9.12 -3.63 8.14
N VAL A 20 -8.55 -2.52 8.57
CA VAL A 20 -9.01 -1.67 9.68
C VAL A 20 -8.77 -0.19 9.33
N ALA A 21 -9.50 0.72 9.96
CA ALA A 21 -9.37 2.16 9.74
C ALA A 21 -8.66 2.92 10.88
N ASN A 22 -8.38 2.26 12.02
CA ASN A 22 -7.69 2.86 13.16
C ASN A 22 -7.03 1.80 14.05
N GLU A 23 -6.19 2.24 14.98
CA GLU A 23 -5.46 1.35 15.89
C GLU A 23 -6.38 0.53 16.79
N GLU A 24 -7.47 1.09 17.29
CA GLU A 24 -8.39 0.34 18.15
C GLU A 24 -8.95 -0.88 17.42
N GLN A 25 -9.37 -0.70 16.17
CA GLN A 25 -9.82 -1.81 15.32
C GLN A 25 -8.72 -2.82 15.04
N THR A 26 -7.44 -2.38 14.95
CA THR A 26 -6.31 -3.30 14.83
C THR A 26 -6.21 -4.23 16.03
N TRP A 27 -6.35 -3.68 17.24
CA TRP A 27 -6.28 -4.49 18.46
C TRP A 27 -7.49 -5.41 18.63
N GLN A 28 -8.68 -4.94 18.26
CA GLN A 28 -9.89 -5.79 18.21
C GLN A 28 -9.72 -6.94 17.21
N LEU A 29 -9.13 -6.67 16.04
CA LEU A 29 -8.82 -7.71 15.06
C LEU A 29 -7.77 -8.70 15.60
N ALA A 30 -6.75 -8.23 16.30
CA ALA A 30 -5.74 -9.09 16.93
C ALA A 30 -6.36 -10.11 17.91
N GLU A 31 -7.31 -9.68 18.73
CA GLU A 31 -8.07 -10.59 19.61
C GLU A 31 -8.88 -11.63 18.82
N LEU A 32 -9.51 -11.22 17.72
CA LEU A 32 -10.25 -12.15 16.87
C LEU A 32 -9.32 -13.18 16.21
N ILE A 33 -8.18 -12.73 15.68
CA ILE A 33 -7.20 -13.63 15.05
C ILE A 33 -6.61 -14.60 16.07
N LYS A 34 -6.29 -14.13 17.27
CA LYS A 34 -5.85 -14.99 18.39
C LYS A 34 -6.87 -16.06 18.73
N LYS A 35 -8.16 -15.73 18.69
CA LYS A 35 -9.26 -16.64 19.04
C LYS A 35 -9.59 -17.64 17.95
N TYR A 36 -9.63 -17.20 16.69
CA TYR A 36 -10.18 -17.98 15.56
C TYR A 36 -9.10 -18.51 14.61
N GLY A 37 -7.86 -18.02 14.69
CA GLY A 37 -6.74 -18.38 13.83
C GLY A 37 -6.54 -17.40 12.67
N LYS A 38 -5.25 -17.14 12.34
CA LYS A 38 -4.84 -16.20 11.28
C LYS A 38 -5.26 -16.67 9.88
N ASP A 39 -5.30 -17.98 9.64
CA ASP A 39 -5.64 -18.57 8.34
C ASP A 39 -7.13 -18.44 7.97
N LYS A 40 -7.95 -17.98 8.92
CA LYS A 40 -9.38 -17.71 8.67
C LYS A 40 -9.64 -16.35 8.02
N VAL A 41 -8.64 -15.49 7.90
CA VAL A 41 -8.77 -14.18 7.27
C VAL A 41 -7.69 -14.00 6.20
N LEU A 42 -8.09 -14.11 4.95
CA LEU A 42 -7.29 -13.82 3.76
C LEU A 42 -7.41 -12.33 3.45
N VAL A 43 -6.35 -11.72 2.92
CA VAL A 43 -6.30 -10.26 2.74
C VAL A 43 -5.95 -9.83 1.32
N GLY A 44 -6.55 -8.72 0.88
CA GLY A 44 -6.41 -8.15 -0.45
C GLY A 44 -5.16 -7.25 -0.65
N LEU A 45 -4.00 -7.57 -0.06
CA LEU A 45 -2.75 -6.85 -0.31
C LEU A 45 -2.13 -7.29 -1.65
N VAL A 46 -2.78 -6.86 -2.70
CA VAL A 46 -2.64 -7.39 -4.07
C VAL A 46 -1.25 -7.22 -4.67
N LEU A 47 -0.46 -6.20 -4.28
CA LEU A 47 0.88 -5.98 -4.87
C LEU A 47 1.82 -7.18 -4.66
N ARG A 48 1.68 -7.92 -3.57
CA ARG A 48 2.48 -9.13 -3.35
C ARG A 48 2.24 -10.25 -4.36
N TYR A 49 1.12 -10.20 -5.10
CA TYR A 49 0.79 -11.16 -6.15
C TYR A 49 1.27 -10.71 -7.55
N SER A 50 1.69 -9.46 -7.69
CA SER A 50 2.12 -8.88 -8.97
C SER A 50 3.34 -9.61 -9.58
N LYS A 51 3.50 -9.46 -10.90
CA LYS A 51 4.68 -9.97 -11.62
C LYS A 51 5.98 -9.38 -11.05
N HIS A 52 5.97 -8.08 -10.69
CA HIS A 52 7.09 -7.41 -10.03
C HIS A 52 7.47 -8.10 -8.71
N ALA A 53 6.49 -8.32 -7.83
CA ALA A 53 6.73 -8.99 -6.55
C ALA A 53 7.27 -10.41 -6.71
N ARG A 54 6.74 -11.18 -7.68
CA ARG A 54 7.21 -12.53 -7.98
C ARG A 54 8.66 -12.53 -8.45
N SER A 55 9.02 -11.63 -9.37
CA SER A 55 10.39 -11.49 -9.88
C SER A 55 11.37 -11.01 -8.82
N ILE A 56 10.98 -10.02 -7.99
CA ILE A 56 11.81 -9.53 -6.89
C ILE A 56 12.07 -10.65 -5.87
N ARG A 57 11.03 -11.39 -5.45
CA ARG A 57 11.22 -12.53 -4.52
C ARG A 57 12.14 -13.61 -5.11
N LYS A 58 12.08 -13.87 -6.43
CA LYS A 58 13.00 -14.78 -7.09
C LYS A 58 14.44 -14.26 -6.99
N LEU A 59 14.70 -13.02 -7.36
CA LEU A 59 16.01 -12.38 -7.28
C LEU A 59 16.54 -12.33 -5.84
N MET A 60 15.66 -12.08 -4.84
CA MET A 60 16.05 -12.15 -3.43
C MET A 60 16.47 -13.56 -3.00
N LYS A 61 15.75 -14.61 -3.43
CA LYS A 61 16.14 -16.01 -3.17
C LYS A 61 17.47 -16.39 -3.80
N GLU A 62 17.81 -15.76 -4.91
CA GLU A 62 19.11 -15.91 -5.62
C GLU A 62 20.20 -15.01 -5.00
N ASP A 63 19.91 -14.32 -3.92
CA ASP A 63 20.80 -13.37 -3.22
C ASP A 63 21.34 -12.26 -4.12
N ALA A 64 20.55 -11.86 -5.13
CA ALA A 64 20.96 -10.88 -6.13
C ALA A 64 21.20 -9.48 -5.55
N PHE A 65 20.53 -9.12 -4.44
CA PHE A 65 20.65 -7.81 -3.81
C PHE A 65 21.53 -7.80 -2.56
N GLY A 66 21.78 -8.96 -1.94
CA GLY A 66 22.37 -9.03 -0.61
C GLY A 66 21.45 -8.37 0.46
N LYS A 67 22.03 -7.69 1.44
CA LYS A 67 21.26 -6.92 2.43
C LYS A 67 20.71 -5.65 1.77
N ILE A 68 19.42 -5.39 1.90
CA ILE A 68 18.80 -4.12 1.46
C ILE A 68 19.30 -3.00 2.37
N ILE A 69 19.74 -1.89 1.77
CA ILE A 69 20.28 -0.71 2.45
C ILE A 69 19.26 0.42 2.43
N SER A 70 18.71 0.70 1.24
CA SER A 70 17.74 1.79 1.08
C SER A 70 16.77 1.53 -0.05
N ILE A 71 15.60 2.15 0.06
CA ILE A 71 14.56 2.11 -0.95
C ILE A 71 14.09 3.54 -1.20
N GLU A 72 13.98 3.92 -2.47
CA GLU A 72 13.22 5.08 -2.93
C GLU A 72 11.95 4.58 -3.60
N ALA A 73 10.79 5.10 -3.21
CA ALA A 73 9.52 4.62 -3.75
C ALA A 73 8.46 5.72 -3.82
N SER A 74 7.52 5.55 -4.75
CA SER A 74 6.41 6.49 -4.92
C SER A 74 5.15 5.80 -5.43
N GLU A 75 4.00 6.36 -5.00
CA GLU A 75 2.67 6.08 -5.52
C GLU A 75 1.99 7.40 -5.87
N HIS A 76 1.94 7.73 -7.15
CA HIS A 76 1.32 8.96 -7.64
C HIS A 76 0.13 8.62 -8.53
N ILE A 77 -1.03 9.20 -8.20
CA ILE A 77 -2.29 8.91 -8.90
C ILE A 77 -2.78 10.09 -9.74
N MET A 78 -3.54 9.77 -10.77
CA MET A 78 -4.09 10.73 -11.70
C MET A 78 -5.17 11.63 -11.08
N PRO A 79 -5.44 12.81 -11.68
CA PRO A 79 -6.42 13.77 -11.16
C PRO A 79 -7.82 13.19 -10.97
N TRP A 80 -8.28 12.30 -11.86
CA TRP A 80 -9.58 11.63 -11.72
C TRP A 80 -9.65 10.75 -10.47
N HIS A 81 -8.55 10.07 -10.12
CA HIS A 81 -8.48 9.21 -8.94
C HIS A 81 -8.39 10.07 -7.67
N GLY A 82 -7.64 11.18 -7.69
CA GLY A 82 -7.64 12.15 -6.61
C GLY A 82 -9.02 12.80 -6.42
N GLY A 83 -9.65 13.21 -7.52
CA GLY A 83 -11.04 13.73 -7.49
C GLY A 83 -12.05 12.72 -6.93
N PHE A 84 -11.86 11.43 -7.20
CA PHE A 84 -12.66 10.37 -6.58
C PHE A 84 -12.50 10.39 -5.04
N PHE A 85 -11.26 10.45 -4.53
CA PHE A 85 -11.03 10.53 -3.08
C PHE A 85 -11.69 11.77 -2.47
N MET A 86 -11.61 12.92 -3.12
CA MET A 86 -12.18 14.17 -2.61
C MET A 86 -13.70 14.19 -2.60
N ARG A 87 -14.37 13.33 -3.39
CA ARG A 87 -15.83 13.27 -3.50
C ARG A 87 -16.48 12.08 -2.79
N ASN A 88 -15.73 10.99 -2.61
CA ASN A 88 -16.23 9.76 -2.01
C ASN A 88 -16.15 9.82 -0.48
N TRP A 89 -16.80 8.87 0.23
CA TRP A 89 -16.73 8.73 1.68
C TRP A 89 -15.28 8.68 2.22
N ARG A 90 -14.34 8.24 1.39
CA ARG A 90 -12.91 8.15 1.72
C ARG A 90 -12.26 9.50 1.99
N ARG A 91 -12.92 10.61 1.63
CA ARG A 91 -12.46 11.97 1.95
C ARG A 91 -12.44 12.26 3.45
N LYS A 92 -13.11 11.43 4.25
CA LYS A 92 -13.16 11.58 5.72
C LYS A 92 -12.26 10.56 6.40
N THR A 93 -11.27 11.05 7.13
CA THR A 93 -10.33 10.24 7.92
C THR A 93 -11.07 9.33 8.91
N SER A 94 -12.17 9.80 9.49
CA SER A 94 -13.00 9.01 10.41
C SER A 94 -13.56 7.72 9.79
N TYR A 95 -13.71 7.66 8.46
CA TYR A 95 -14.17 6.47 7.75
C TYR A 95 -13.02 5.68 7.13
N SER A 96 -12.07 6.37 6.51
CA SER A 96 -10.99 5.74 5.71
C SER A 96 -9.73 5.45 6.49
N GLY A 97 -9.51 6.15 7.61
CA GLY A 97 -8.23 6.15 8.33
C GLY A 97 -7.14 6.98 7.66
N GLY A 98 -7.50 7.81 6.66
CA GLY A 98 -6.58 8.66 5.92
C GLY A 98 -6.07 8.07 4.61
N PHE A 99 -5.46 8.92 3.78
CA PHE A 99 -5.04 8.53 2.44
C PHE A 99 -3.88 7.53 2.42
N ILE A 100 -2.90 7.70 3.30
CA ILE A 100 -1.76 6.76 3.40
C ILE A 100 -2.26 5.35 3.73
N LEU A 101 -3.18 5.21 4.68
CA LEU A 101 -3.76 3.91 5.02
C LEU A 101 -4.61 3.36 3.89
N GLU A 102 -5.54 4.16 3.36
CA GLU A 102 -6.50 3.70 2.35
C GLU A 102 -5.83 3.32 1.02
N LYS A 103 -4.81 4.08 0.58
CA LYS A 103 -4.19 3.88 -0.73
C LYS A 103 -2.83 3.20 -0.66
N CYS A 104 -1.96 3.63 0.27
CA CYS A 104 -0.55 3.27 0.23
C CYS A 104 -0.17 2.10 1.15
N CYS A 105 -1.12 1.50 1.89
CA CYS A 105 -0.83 0.31 2.70
C CYS A 105 -0.27 -0.86 1.87
N HIS A 106 -0.63 -0.97 0.60
CA HIS A 106 -0.03 -1.92 -0.34
C HIS A 106 1.48 -1.74 -0.50
N ASP A 107 1.93 -0.47 -0.60
CA ASP A 107 3.33 -0.11 -0.80
C ASP A 107 4.12 -0.37 0.47
N LEU A 108 3.60 0.08 1.60
CA LEU A 108 4.23 -0.11 2.91
C LEU A 108 4.42 -1.60 3.22
N ASP A 109 3.42 -2.43 2.93
CA ASP A 109 3.50 -3.88 3.01
C ASP A 109 4.57 -4.46 2.07
N PHE A 110 4.54 -4.03 0.81
CA PHE A 110 5.44 -4.54 -0.22
C PHE A 110 6.92 -4.25 0.11
N TYR A 111 7.23 -3.02 0.54
CA TYR A 111 8.60 -2.66 0.88
C TYR A 111 9.06 -3.27 2.20
N SER A 112 8.18 -3.42 3.19
CA SER A 112 8.50 -4.15 4.42
C SER A 112 8.82 -5.63 4.14
N MET A 113 8.10 -6.27 3.22
CA MET A 113 8.44 -7.62 2.73
C MET A 113 9.85 -7.68 2.13
N ILE A 114 10.24 -6.68 1.34
CA ILE A 114 11.55 -6.64 0.67
C ILE A 114 12.67 -6.42 1.68
N VAL A 115 12.48 -5.51 2.65
CA VAL A 115 13.46 -5.26 3.71
C VAL A 115 13.59 -6.47 4.65
N GLY A 116 12.50 -7.20 4.87
CA GLY A 116 12.46 -8.43 5.66
C GLY A 116 12.43 -8.22 7.17
N CYS A 117 12.18 -6.99 7.64
CA CYS A 117 11.99 -6.67 9.06
C CYS A 117 11.03 -5.48 9.23
N ARG A 118 10.69 -5.16 10.47
CA ARG A 118 9.74 -4.10 10.80
C ARG A 118 10.35 -2.70 10.77
N PRO A 119 9.58 -1.67 10.40
CA PRO A 119 9.93 -0.28 10.67
C PRO A 119 10.06 0.00 12.16
N ILE A 120 11.03 0.82 12.55
CA ILE A 120 11.21 1.24 13.96
C ILE A 120 10.94 2.72 14.16
N ARG A 121 11.16 3.57 13.16
CA ARG A 121 10.90 5.00 13.23
C ARG A 121 10.34 5.54 11.91
N VAL A 122 9.43 6.52 12.01
CA VAL A 122 8.89 7.22 10.86
C VAL A 122 8.89 8.73 11.08
N ALA A 123 9.15 9.47 10.01
CA ALA A 123 8.99 10.93 9.93
C ALA A 123 8.18 11.27 8.68
N SER A 124 7.22 12.18 8.77
CA SER A 124 6.34 12.49 7.66
C SER A 124 5.96 13.95 7.58
N PHE A 125 5.79 14.44 6.34
CA PHE A 125 5.27 15.76 6.01
C PHE A 125 4.27 15.63 4.88
N GLY A 126 3.22 16.44 4.90
CA GLY A 126 2.18 16.41 3.88
C GLY A 126 1.04 17.37 4.22
N GLY A 127 0.10 17.46 3.30
CA GLY A 127 -1.06 18.35 3.48
C GLY A 127 -2.04 18.26 2.33
N ARG A 128 -3.02 19.15 2.33
CA ARG A 128 -3.98 19.33 1.26
C ARG A 128 -3.74 20.70 0.63
N ASN A 129 -3.06 20.72 -0.52
CA ASN A 129 -2.66 21.96 -1.21
C ASN A 129 -3.09 21.97 -2.68
N ALA A 130 -3.43 20.82 -3.25
CA ALA A 130 -3.78 20.67 -4.66
C ALA A 130 -5.29 20.63 -4.89
N PHE A 131 -6.05 20.05 -3.97
CA PHE A 131 -7.51 19.97 -4.01
C PHE A 131 -8.14 20.97 -3.01
N VAL A 132 -7.85 22.24 -3.21
CA VAL A 132 -8.38 23.36 -2.43
C VAL A 132 -9.06 24.39 -3.36
N PRO A 133 -9.99 25.22 -2.88
CA PRO A 133 -10.78 26.15 -3.72
C PRO A 133 -9.91 27.01 -4.64
N ASP A 134 -8.83 27.60 -4.13
CA ASP A 134 -7.95 28.51 -4.89
C ASP A 134 -7.18 27.80 -6.01
N GLN A 135 -7.10 26.47 -5.98
CA GLN A 135 -6.45 25.66 -7.00
C GLN A 135 -7.44 25.03 -8.00
N SER A 136 -8.69 25.46 -7.95
CA SER A 136 -9.70 25.02 -8.94
C SER A 136 -9.30 25.45 -10.35
N PRO A 137 -9.22 24.52 -11.33
CA PRO A 137 -8.92 24.87 -12.70
C PRO A 137 -9.89 25.89 -13.32
N ILE A 138 -11.14 25.92 -12.85
CA ILE A 138 -12.14 26.91 -13.31
C ILE A 138 -11.67 28.34 -13.01
N LEU A 139 -11.05 28.58 -11.85
CA LEU A 139 -10.49 29.87 -11.50
C LEU A 139 -9.26 30.23 -12.33
N GLN A 140 -8.63 29.23 -12.96
CA GLN A 140 -7.48 29.37 -13.84
C GLN A 140 -7.89 29.46 -15.33
N GLY A 141 -9.19 29.52 -15.62
CA GLY A 141 -9.71 29.72 -16.97
C GLY A 141 -10.07 28.44 -17.73
N GLU A 142 -9.97 27.28 -17.09
CA GLU A 142 -10.48 26.03 -17.66
C GLU A 142 -12.00 26.02 -17.72
N LYS A 143 -12.57 25.31 -18.72
CA LYS A 143 -14.03 25.34 -18.98
C LYS A 143 -14.80 24.34 -18.13
N ASN A 144 -14.16 23.27 -17.70
CA ASN A 144 -14.81 22.19 -16.94
C ASN A 144 -13.83 21.45 -16.03
N LEU A 145 -14.37 20.50 -15.26
CA LEU A 145 -13.62 19.63 -14.35
C LEU A 145 -13.66 18.15 -14.76
N ASP A 146 -13.95 17.87 -16.05
CA ASP A 146 -14.22 16.49 -16.52
C ASP A 146 -13.13 15.50 -16.13
N VAL A 147 -11.85 15.91 -16.24
CA VAL A 147 -10.72 15.06 -15.84
C VAL A 147 -10.76 14.63 -14.37
N TYR A 148 -11.39 15.39 -13.50
CA TYR A 148 -11.54 15.06 -12.07
C TYR A 148 -12.83 14.28 -11.78
N LEU A 149 -13.75 14.21 -12.74
CA LEU A 149 -15.06 13.61 -12.60
C LEU A 149 -15.19 12.27 -13.35
N GLU A 150 -14.15 11.86 -14.09
CA GLU A 150 -14.14 10.65 -14.91
C GLU A 150 -14.53 9.38 -14.13
N TYR A 151 -14.14 9.32 -12.85
CA TYR A 151 -14.49 8.19 -12.00
C TYR A 151 -15.77 8.51 -11.21
N ASN A 152 -16.90 8.22 -11.82
CA ASN A 152 -18.21 8.41 -11.18
C ASN A 152 -18.70 7.10 -10.57
N LEU A 153 -18.27 6.79 -9.35
CA LEU A 153 -18.87 5.71 -8.56
C LEU A 153 -19.95 6.32 -7.67
N PRO A 154 -21.22 5.96 -7.90
CA PRO A 154 -22.26 6.25 -6.92
C PRO A 154 -21.87 5.57 -5.62
N GLY A 155 -21.89 6.28 -4.54
CA GLY A 155 -21.47 5.75 -3.25
C GLY A 155 -22.11 6.51 -2.10
N TRP A 156 -22.11 5.86 -0.96
CA TRP A 156 -22.50 6.45 0.29
C TRP A 156 -21.64 7.70 0.58
N GLU A 157 -22.29 8.77 1.09
CA GLU A 157 -21.62 10.04 1.41
C GLU A 157 -20.86 10.71 0.25
N SER A 158 -21.27 10.48 -1.00
CA SER A 158 -20.68 11.16 -2.17
C SER A 158 -21.04 12.64 -2.20
N LYS A 159 -20.09 13.47 -2.70
CA LYS A 159 -20.23 14.89 -2.98
C LYS A 159 -19.93 15.16 -4.45
N GLU A 160 -20.40 16.29 -4.95
CA GLU A 160 -20.12 16.72 -6.32
C GLU A 160 -18.84 17.58 -6.40
N GLU A 161 -18.57 18.35 -5.34
CA GLU A 161 -17.42 19.24 -5.26
C GLU A 161 -16.11 18.46 -5.09
N VAL A 162 -15.12 18.85 -5.87
CA VAL A 162 -13.77 18.31 -5.82
C VAL A 162 -12.83 19.24 -5.05
N PHE A 163 -12.83 20.53 -5.41
CA PHE A 163 -11.92 21.53 -4.86
C PHE A 163 -12.46 22.22 -3.61
N ASP A 164 -13.78 22.36 -3.49
CA ASP A 164 -14.47 22.87 -2.28
C ASP A 164 -15.11 21.73 -1.48
N SER A 165 -14.46 20.59 -1.47
CA SER A 165 -14.85 19.42 -0.71
C SER A 165 -14.57 19.61 0.78
N ASP A 166 -15.44 19.06 1.63
CA ASP A 166 -15.25 18.95 3.07
C ASP A 166 -14.25 17.86 3.50
N ALA A 167 -13.35 17.46 2.58
CA ALA A 167 -12.31 16.46 2.83
C ALA A 167 -11.35 16.91 3.95
N ASP A 168 -10.95 15.97 4.79
CA ASP A 168 -9.93 16.15 5.84
C ASP A 168 -8.67 15.31 5.61
N ILE A 169 -8.61 14.57 4.50
CA ILE A 169 -7.45 13.82 4.06
C ILE A 169 -6.42 14.72 3.34
N VAL A 170 -5.17 14.27 3.30
CA VAL A 170 -4.10 14.93 2.54
C VAL A 170 -4.20 14.59 1.05
N ASP A 171 -3.61 15.44 0.19
CA ASP A 171 -3.48 15.16 -1.25
C ASP A 171 -2.03 14.92 -1.71
N HIS A 172 -1.06 15.17 -0.82
CA HIS A 172 0.35 14.82 -1.01
C HIS A 172 0.99 14.53 0.34
N GLN A 173 1.95 13.61 0.35
CA GLN A 173 2.67 13.23 1.58
C GLN A 173 4.02 12.59 1.24
N VAL A 174 5.02 12.86 2.07
CA VAL A 174 6.29 12.13 2.07
C VAL A 174 6.48 11.47 3.42
N ALA A 175 7.12 10.30 3.43
CA ALA A 175 7.51 9.60 4.64
C ALA A 175 8.94 9.08 4.52
N ILE A 176 9.73 9.24 5.59
CA ILE A 176 11.01 8.59 5.78
C ILE A 176 10.83 7.52 6.84
N ILE A 177 11.19 6.31 6.52
CA ILE A 177 11.00 5.13 7.37
C ILE A 177 12.35 4.48 7.61
N GLU A 178 12.67 4.18 8.86
CA GLU A 178 13.84 3.40 9.25
C GLU A 178 13.40 2.03 9.77
N TYR A 179 14.11 0.99 9.36
CA TYR A 179 13.85 -0.40 9.71
C TYR A 179 14.83 -0.93 10.75
N GLU A 180 14.46 -2.00 11.47
CA GLU A 180 15.26 -2.63 12.52
C GLU A 180 16.69 -2.98 12.09
N ASN A 181 16.89 -3.36 10.83
CA ASN A 181 18.20 -3.72 10.29
C ASN A 181 19.01 -2.51 9.78
N GLY A 182 18.51 -1.27 9.99
CA GLY A 182 19.12 -0.01 9.55
C GLY A 182 18.84 0.37 8.10
N ALA A 183 18.04 -0.40 7.36
CA ALA A 183 17.58 0.01 6.04
C ALA A 183 16.62 1.21 6.15
N THR A 184 16.55 2.01 5.08
CA THR A 184 15.67 3.18 5.02
C THR A 184 14.76 3.13 3.79
N LEU A 185 13.55 3.68 3.92
CA LEU A 185 12.63 3.92 2.80
C LEU A 185 12.26 5.40 2.76
N ALA A 186 12.48 6.04 1.60
CA ALA A 186 11.90 7.32 1.26
C ALA A 186 10.66 7.07 0.38
N PHE A 187 9.48 7.38 0.90
CA PHE A 187 8.21 7.17 0.20
C PHE A 187 7.52 8.48 -0.09
N HIS A 188 7.01 8.64 -1.30
CA HIS A 188 6.32 9.85 -1.75
C HIS A 188 5.00 9.50 -2.45
N THR A 189 3.94 10.23 -2.12
CA THR A 189 2.63 10.10 -2.77
C THR A 189 2.02 11.44 -3.12
N ASN A 190 1.23 11.49 -4.20
CA ASN A 190 0.50 12.66 -4.65
C ASN A 190 -0.75 12.26 -5.44
N MET A 191 -1.85 12.98 -5.24
CA MET A 191 -3.16 12.68 -5.85
C MET A 191 -3.45 13.42 -7.16
N LYS A 192 -2.57 14.27 -7.64
CA LYS A 192 -2.85 15.15 -8.79
C LYS A 192 -1.68 15.18 -9.78
N VAL A 193 -1.24 14.00 -10.24
CA VAL A 193 -0.21 13.94 -11.26
C VAL A 193 -0.83 13.66 -12.64
N PRO A 194 -0.43 14.37 -13.70
CA PRO A 194 -1.02 14.21 -15.03
C PRO A 194 -0.61 12.91 -15.75
N ASP A 195 0.45 12.27 -15.29
CA ASP A 195 0.98 11.00 -15.81
C ASP A 195 1.32 10.10 -14.62
N GLU A 196 0.43 9.16 -14.34
CA GLU A 196 0.51 8.24 -13.20
C GLU A 196 1.78 7.39 -13.25
N PHE A 197 2.39 7.19 -12.07
CA PHE A 197 3.49 6.25 -11.92
C PHE A 197 3.58 5.71 -10.50
N ARG A 198 4.09 4.47 -10.39
CA ARG A 198 4.34 3.79 -9.11
C ARG A 198 5.72 3.15 -9.17
N ARG A 199 6.73 4.01 -8.93
CA ARG A 199 8.14 3.68 -9.12
C ARG A 199 8.83 3.30 -7.84
N PHE A 200 9.90 2.51 -7.99
CA PHE A 200 10.80 2.18 -6.90
C PHE A 200 12.22 1.95 -7.39
N ALA A 201 13.18 2.21 -6.50
CA ALA A 201 14.56 1.76 -6.60
C ALA A 201 14.93 1.05 -5.30
N LEU A 202 15.33 -0.21 -5.41
CA LEU A 202 15.83 -1.04 -4.31
C LEU A 202 17.34 -1.06 -4.37
N ILE A 203 18.02 -0.68 -3.31
CA ILE A 203 19.48 -0.65 -3.25
C ILE A 203 19.97 -1.59 -2.16
N GLY A 204 20.72 -2.59 -2.56
CA GLY A 204 21.32 -3.58 -1.67
C GLY A 204 22.83 -3.63 -1.77
N THR A 205 23.45 -4.44 -0.92
CA THR A 205 24.91 -4.56 -0.84
C THR A 205 25.55 -5.26 -2.05
N LYS A 206 24.78 -6.06 -2.81
CA LYS A 206 25.25 -6.83 -3.96
C LYS A 206 24.65 -6.39 -5.28
N GLY A 207 23.52 -5.73 -5.24
CA GLY A 207 22.79 -5.31 -6.43
C GLY A 207 21.70 -4.32 -6.15
N MET A 208 21.12 -3.78 -7.23
CA MET A 208 19.98 -2.90 -7.18
C MET A 208 18.90 -3.37 -8.15
N ALA A 209 17.66 -2.96 -7.90
CA ALA A 209 16.60 -3.05 -8.88
C ALA A 209 15.83 -1.72 -8.96
N GLU A 210 15.33 -1.40 -10.15
CA GLU A 210 14.38 -0.32 -10.38
C GLU A 210 13.17 -0.85 -11.14
N GLY A 211 12.00 -0.30 -10.86
CA GLY A 211 10.77 -0.70 -11.53
C GLY A 211 9.66 0.32 -11.42
N ASP A 212 8.66 0.13 -12.28
CA ASP A 212 7.43 0.91 -12.27
C ASP A 212 6.24 -0.02 -12.54
N PHE A 213 5.34 -0.13 -11.58
CA PHE A 213 4.16 -0.99 -11.72
C PHE A 213 3.22 -0.53 -12.84
N VAL A 214 3.07 0.79 -13.02
CA VAL A 214 2.20 1.38 -14.05
C VAL A 214 2.78 1.17 -15.43
N ARG A 215 4.08 1.42 -15.61
CA ARG A 215 4.79 1.25 -16.88
C ARG A 215 5.23 -0.18 -17.14
N GLY A 216 5.13 -1.05 -16.14
CA GLY A 216 5.29 -2.49 -16.25
C GLY A 216 6.72 -2.96 -16.49
N TYR A 217 7.75 -2.23 -16.07
CA TYR A 217 9.13 -2.68 -16.20
C TYR A 217 9.78 -3.00 -14.86
N LEU A 218 10.74 -3.91 -14.90
CA LEU A 218 11.65 -4.23 -13.80
C LEU A 218 13.04 -4.53 -14.36
N LYS A 219 14.06 -3.83 -13.83
CA LYS A 219 15.46 -4.04 -14.18
C LYS A 219 16.28 -4.26 -12.92
N ALA A 220 17.28 -5.14 -12.97
CA ALA A 220 18.21 -5.31 -11.87
C ALA A 220 19.66 -5.36 -12.37
N HIS A 221 20.56 -4.84 -11.55
CA HIS A 221 21.98 -4.75 -11.83
C HIS A 221 22.81 -5.27 -10.65
N ASN A 222 23.91 -5.93 -10.97
CA ASN A 222 24.88 -6.35 -9.97
C ASN A 222 25.83 -5.18 -9.64
N SER A 223 25.96 -4.83 -8.36
CA SER A 223 26.76 -3.68 -7.91
C SER A 223 28.26 -3.84 -8.11
N HIS A 224 28.79 -5.09 -8.12
CA HIS A 224 30.22 -5.33 -8.24
C HIS A 224 30.70 -5.31 -9.69
N THR A 225 29.83 -5.69 -10.64
CA THR A 225 30.20 -5.81 -12.06
C THR A 225 29.57 -4.73 -12.94
N GLY A 226 28.57 -3.99 -12.43
CA GLY A 226 27.75 -3.07 -13.20
C GLY A 226 26.86 -3.75 -14.25
N LYS A 227 26.88 -5.09 -14.34
CA LYS A 227 26.11 -5.80 -15.35
C LYS A 227 24.63 -5.86 -14.98
N LYS A 228 23.79 -5.68 -15.99
CA LYS A 228 22.37 -5.97 -15.89
C LYS A 228 22.17 -7.48 -15.76
N ILE A 229 21.45 -7.92 -14.72
CA ILE A 229 21.18 -9.31 -14.39
C ILE A 229 19.70 -9.69 -14.61
N PHE A 230 18.83 -8.68 -14.74
CA PHE A 230 17.40 -8.87 -15.01
C PHE A 230 16.89 -7.68 -15.81
N ASP A 231 16.01 -7.92 -16.80
CA ASP A 231 15.36 -6.89 -17.60
C ASP A 231 14.06 -7.45 -18.20
N GLU A 232 12.95 -7.12 -17.57
CA GLU A 232 11.63 -7.59 -17.99
C GLU A 232 10.68 -6.41 -18.19
N ASN A 233 9.86 -6.55 -19.21
CA ASN A 233 8.73 -5.67 -19.46
C ASN A 233 7.43 -6.49 -19.39
N PHE A 234 6.65 -6.26 -18.35
CA PHE A 234 5.38 -6.95 -18.11
C PHE A 234 4.21 -6.32 -18.89
N GLY A 235 4.49 -5.24 -19.65
CA GLY A 235 3.51 -4.42 -20.33
C GLY A 235 2.91 -3.33 -19.42
N ALA A 236 2.72 -2.14 -19.99
CA ALA A 236 2.08 -1.05 -19.26
C ALA A 236 0.59 -1.36 -18.99
N ALA A 237 0.10 -0.96 -17.84
CA ALA A 237 -1.26 -1.21 -17.38
C ALA A 237 -2.32 -0.75 -18.39
N PHE A 238 -2.09 0.39 -19.04
CA PHE A 238 -3.02 0.97 -20.02
C PHE A 238 -3.02 0.25 -21.38
N GLN A 239 -1.95 -0.46 -21.74
CA GLN A 239 -1.84 -1.15 -23.04
C GLN A 239 -2.51 -2.51 -23.04
N GLN A 240 -2.72 -3.13 -21.88
CA GLN A 240 -3.25 -4.49 -21.79
C GLN A 240 -4.76 -4.56 -21.52
N GLY A 241 -5.44 -3.42 -21.36
CA GLY A 241 -6.85 -3.39 -20.96
C GLY A 241 -7.10 -4.06 -19.60
N THR A 242 -6.05 -4.32 -18.84
CA THR A 242 -6.12 -4.93 -17.51
C THR A 242 -6.61 -3.89 -16.51
N LYS A 243 -7.89 -3.91 -16.25
CA LYS A 243 -8.47 -3.21 -15.10
C LYS A 243 -7.97 -3.92 -13.84
N GLY A 244 -7.53 -3.13 -12.85
CA GLY A 244 -7.15 -3.63 -11.51
C GLY A 244 -5.65 -3.94 -11.36
N HIS A 245 -4.99 -3.18 -10.51
CA HIS A 245 -3.62 -3.35 -9.97
C HIS A 245 -2.61 -4.02 -10.93
N TYR A 246 -2.58 -3.56 -12.20
CA TYR A 246 -1.59 -4.02 -13.19
C TYR A 246 -1.63 -5.54 -13.46
N GLY A 247 -2.84 -6.14 -13.38
CA GLY A 247 -3.09 -7.58 -13.55
C GLY A 247 -2.81 -8.43 -12.30
N ALA A 248 -2.45 -7.82 -11.19
CA ALA A 248 -2.19 -8.54 -9.94
C ALA A 248 -3.47 -9.11 -9.29
N ASP A 249 -4.64 -8.50 -9.51
CA ASP A 249 -5.92 -9.00 -8.99
C ASP A 249 -6.23 -10.40 -9.52
N GLN A 250 -6.03 -10.65 -10.81
CA GLN A 250 -6.25 -11.96 -11.41
C GLN A 250 -5.28 -13.02 -10.86
N LEU A 251 -4.02 -12.63 -10.64
CA LEU A 251 -3.02 -13.52 -10.05
C LEU A 251 -3.36 -13.83 -8.58
N MET A 252 -3.84 -12.84 -7.83
CA MET A 252 -4.30 -13.01 -6.46
C MET A 252 -5.49 -13.98 -6.38
N LEU A 253 -6.52 -13.75 -7.19
CA LEU A 253 -7.70 -14.62 -7.21
C LEU A 253 -7.34 -16.05 -7.58
N LYS A 254 -6.41 -16.24 -8.54
CA LYS A 254 -5.91 -17.57 -8.89
C LYS A 254 -5.20 -18.24 -7.72
N ASP A 255 -4.25 -17.55 -7.07
CA ASP A 255 -3.49 -18.11 -5.94
C ASP A 255 -4.41 -18.45 -4.76
N ILE A 256 -5.41 -17.61 -4.47
CA ILE A 256 -6.40 -17.86 -3.40
C ILE A 256 -7.27 -19.05 -3.75
N ASN A 257 -7.73 -19.16 -5.01
CA ASN A 257 -8.50 -20.34 -5.45
C ASN A 257 -7.68 -21.62 -5.32
N ASP A 258 -6.42 -21.61 -5.76
CA ASP A 258 -5.54 -22.76 -5.66
C ASP A 258 -5.28 -23.14 -4.19
N TYR A 259 -5.11 -22.15 -3.31
CA TYR A 259 -4.96 -22.37 -1.87
C TYR A 259 -6.19 -23.00 -1.23
N LEU A 260 -7.39 -22.50 -1.54
CA LEU A 260 -8.63 -22.93 -0.90
C LEU A 260 -9.16 -24.29 -1.43
N PHE A 261 -8.99 -24.55 -2.73
CA PHE A 261 -9.71 -25.66 -3.39
C PHE A 261 -8.79 -26.70 -4.03
N ASN A 262 -7.54 -26.36 -4.34
CA ASN A 262 -6.62 -27.25 -5.06
C ASN A 262 -5.50 -27.82 -4.18
N ASN A 263 -5.63 -27.74 -2.85
CA ASN A 263 -4.63 -28.22 -1.87
C ASN A 263 -3.20 -27.74 -2.20
N SER A 264 -3.06 -26.46 -2.57
CA SER A 264 -1.74 -25.88 -2.76
C SER A 264 -0.91 -26.02 -1.49
N SER A 265 0.26 -26.67 -1.59
CA SER A 265 1.22 -26.78 -0.49
C SER A 265 1.94 -25.46 -0.20
N HIS A 266 1.71 -24.45 -1.03
CA HIS A 266 2.39 -23.18 -0.90
C HIS A 266 1.48 -22.19 -0.13
N PRO A 267 2.01 -21.56 0.93
CA PRO A 267 1.26 -20.51 1.63
C PRO A 267 1.03 -19.32 0.71
N LEU A 268 -0.03 -18.57 0.97
CA LEU A 268 -0.24 -17.29 0.30
C LEU A 268 0.91 -16.31 0.64
N PRO A 269 1.28 -15.41 -0.29
CA PRO A 269 2.44 -14.53 -0.12
C PRO A 269 2.24 -13.44 0.94
N VAL A 270 1.04 -13.33 1.50
CA VAL A 270 0.65 -12.33 2.48
C VAL A 270 -0.47 -12.86 3.37
N GLY A 271 -0.39 -12.54 4.66
CA GLY A 271 -1.42 -12.89 5.64
C GLY A 271 -1.99 -11.66 6.35
N VAL A 272 -2.98 -11.90 7.20
CA VAL A 272 -3.69 -10.85 7.95
C VAL A 272 -2.75 -10.04 8.86
N VAL A 273 -1.73 -10.68 9.45
CA VAL A 273 -0.75 -9.98 10.32
C VAL A 273 0.05 -8.96 9.52
N ASN A 274 0.48 -9.29 8.29
CA ASN A 274 1.17 -8.33 7.42
C ASN A 274 0.27 -7.11 7.11
N CYS A 275 -1.02 -7.34 6.90
CA CYS A 275 -1.98 -6.26 6.65
C CYS A 275 -2.16 -5.35 7.88
N MET A 276 -2.19 -5.95 9.08
CA MET A 276 -2.21 -5.18 10.34
C MET A 276 -0.94 -4.37 10.53
N GLU A 277 0.24 -4.95 10.30
CA GLU A 277 1.53 -4.27 10.36
C GLU A 277 1.61 -3.09 9.40
N ALA A 278 1.24 -3.28 8.13
CA ALA A 278 1.20 -2.21 7.14
C ALA A 278 0.22 -1.09 7.52
N GLY A 279 -0.94 -1.45 8.09
CA GLY A 279 -1.91 -0.51 8.62
C GLY A 279 -1.37 0.33 9.78
N LEU A 280 -0.72 -0.32 10.75
CA LEU A 280 -0.08 0.37 11.89
C LEU A 280 1.00 1.35 11.41
N VAL A 281 1.85 0.95 10.46
CA VAL A 281 2.87 1.84 9.88
C VAL A 281 2.21 3.05 9.22
N ALA A 282 1.15 2.85 8.44
CA ALA A 282 0.41 3.94 7.79
C ALA A 282 -0.15 4.94 8.80
N MET A 283 -0.76 4.44 9.89
CA MET A 283 -1.30 5.28 10.98
C MET A 283 -0.19 6.07 11.67
N LYS A 284 1.00 5.46 11.93
CA LYS A 284 2.14 6.15 12.53
C LYS A 284 2.79 7.18 11.60
N ILE A 285 2.71 6.99 10.29
CA ILE A 285 3.10 8.00 9.30
C ILE A 285 2.17 9.23 9.40
N ASP A 286 0.86 9.04 9.51
CA ASP A 286 -0.08 10.15 9.70
C ASP A 286 0.08 10.80 11.07
N GLU A 287 0.27 10.04 12.15
CA GLU A 287 0.58 10.57 13.48
C GLU A 287 1.83 11.47 13.45
N SER A 288 2.88 11.05 12.76
CA SER A 288 4.11 11.85 12.59
C SER A 288 3.83 13.19 11.91
N ARG A 289 3.06 13.18 10.82
CA ARG A 289 2.65 14.39 10.10
C ARG A 289 1.82 15.33 10.98
N GLU A 290 0.87 14.78 11.74
CA GLU A 290 -0.06 15.56 12.57
C GLU A 290 0.61 16.18 13.78
N THR A 291 1.53 15.44 14.39
CA THR A 291 2.25 15.90 15.59
C THR A 291 3.54 16.65 15.27
N ASN A 292 3.99 16.63 14.01
CA ASN A 292 5.31 17.15 13.58
C ASN A 292 6.49 16.52 14.33
N GLN A 293 6.38 15.23 14.66
CA GLN A 293 7.39 14.49 15.41
C GLN A 293 7.83 13.22 14.68
N ILE A 294 9.04 12.75 14.98
CA ILE A 294 9.46 11.40 14.64
C ILE A 294 8.75 10.44 15.59
N ILE A 295 8.06 9.46 15.05
CA ILE A 295 7.34 8.44 15.83
C ILE A 295 8.18 7.17 15.91
N ASP A 296 8.41 6.70 17.13
CA ASP A 296 9.00 5.38 17.41
C ASP A 296 7.90 4.32 17.46
N LEU A 297 8.09 3.21 16.74
CA LEU A 297 7.11 2.14 16.63
C LEU A 297 7.41 0.97 17.61
N THR A 298 8.47 1.05 18.41
CA THR A 298 8.90 -0.05 19.28
C THR A 298 7.78 -0.55 20.20
N ASP A 299 7.04 0.38 20.82
CA ASP A 299 5.94 0.00 21.73
C ASP A 299 4.71 -0.51 20.97
N THR A 300 4.49 -0.05 19.73
CA THR A 300 3.46 -0.58 18.85
C THR A 300 3.74 -2.05 18.54
N TRP A 301 4.99 -2.39 18.23
CA TRP A 301 5.37 -3.78 17.94
C TRP A 301 5.31 -4.66 19.18
N LYS A 302 5.79 -4.21 20.35
CA LYS A 302 5.63 -4.93 21.63
C LYS A 302 4.18 -5.25 21.90
N LYS A 303 3.28 -4.28 21.66
CA LYS A 303 1.83 -4.49 21.85
C LYS A 303 1.29 -5.55 20.90
N LEU A 304 1.68 -5.52 19.62
CA LEU A 304 1.26 -6.54 18.64
C LEU A 304 1.81 -7.92 19.01
N ASP A 305 3.06 -8.01 19.42
CA ASP A 305 3.73 -9.27 19.77
C ASP A 305 3.10 -9.96 21.00
N ASN A 306 2.52 -9.21 21.94
CA ASN A 306 1.80 -9.76 23.09
C ASN A 306 0.56 -10.60 22.68
N TYR A 307 0.07 -10.46 21.46
CA TYR A 307 -0.99 -11.31 20.92
C TYR A 307 -0.50 -12.68 20.44
N ASN A 308 0.83 -12.87 20.27
CA ASN A 308 1.47 -14.10 19.79
C ASN A 308 0.94 -14.58 18.42
N LEU A 309 0.71 -13.67 17.47
CA LEU A 309 0.13 -13.96 16.16
C LEU A 309 1.17 -14.44 15.13
N GLN A 310 2.45 -14.33 15.42
CA GLN A 310 3.55 -14.59 14.48
C GLN A 310 4.02 -16.06 14.47
N ASN A 311 3.65 -16.84 15.46
CA ASN A 311 4.11 -18.22 15.59
C ASN A 311 3.32 -19.15 14.68
N ASP A 312 3.96 -19.51 13.52
CA ASP A 312 4.04 -20.85 12.92
C ASP A 312 5.12 -20.87 11.86
#